data_9eedbbb651b78d9ee38a62d811476788
#
_entry.id   9eedbbb651b78d9ee38a62d811476788
#
_cell.length_a   1.000
_cell.length_b   1.000
_cell.length_c   1.000
_cell.angle_alpha   90.00
_cell.angle_beta   90.00
_cell.angle_gamma   90.00
#
_symmetry.space_group_name_H-M   'P 1'
#
loop_
_entity.id
_entity.type
_entity.pdbx_description
1 polymer ?
#
loop_
_entity_poly.entity_id
_entity_poly.type
_entity_poly.pdbx_seq_one_letter_code
_entity_poly.pdbx_strand_id
1 'polypeptide(L)'
;MGSPAPPEIMSGESPEAVMLWAHSKFPRLALVASLQAESSVLIDMASRAGIGVRVITLDTGRLPQETHDMIDRVRDRYRISVDVIVPDAADVKQLVHEHGTNPFYRSPDLRRLCCEVRKSRPLAGALIGFDAWLTGVRRQQASTRSETQVVAEDLEHPGLTKVAPLAAWSKDQVWSYIHEHDVPYHSLYDRGYTSIGCAPCTRATSAGEDERAGRWWWENDEVKECGLHWTPDNRPLPIAHHE
;
A
#
# COMPACT_ATOMS: atom_id res chain seq x y z
N MET A 1 25.61 -12.58 2.89
CA MET A 1 26.23 -11.28 3.24
C MET A 1 25.11 -10.46 3.82
N GLY A 2 25.18 -10.13 5.12
CA GLY A 2 24.11 -9.40 5.82
C GLY A 2 23.88 -8.04 5.20
N SER A 3 22.63 -7.68 5.00
CA SER A 3 22.23 -6.32 4.61
C SER A 3 22.77 -5.35 5.65
N PRO A 4 23.46 -4.27 5.29
CA PRO A 4 23.90 -3.29 6.27
C PRO A 4 22.65 -2.72 6.95
N ALA A 5 22.68 -2.68 8.29
CA ALA A 5 21.62 -2.10 9.10
C ALA A 5 21.21 -0.71 8.56
N PRO A 6 19.91 -0.40 8.49
CA PRO A 6 19.48 0.92 8.06
C PRO A 6 20.07 1.96 9.01
N PRO A 7 20.63 3.05 8.50
CA PRO A 7 21.17 4.08 9.35
C PRO A 7 20.03 4.74 10.16
N GLU A 8 20.22 4.88 11.45
CA GLU A 8 19.37 5.72 12.34
C GLU A 8 19.19 7.15 11.80
N ILE A 9 20.01 7.54 10.86
CA ILE A 9 20.10 8.83 10.18
C ILE A 9 18.86 9.17 9.35
N MET A 10 18.10 8.17 8.86
CA MET A 10 16.97 8.44 7.93
C MET A 10 15.69 8.94 8.61
N SER A 11 15.56 8.85 9.92
CA SER A 11 14.31 9.20 10.61
C SER A 11 14.01 10.71 10.66
N GLY A 12 15.00 11.56 10.39
CA GLY A 12 14.86 13.03 10.34
C GLY A 12 15.02 13.65 8.96
N GLU A 13 15.28 12.82 7.94
CA GLU A 13 15.51 13.30 6.57
C GLU A 13 14.20 13.61 5.84
N SER A 14 14.28 14.45 4.79
CA SER A 14 13.14 14.69 3.92
C SER A 14 12.77 13.43 3.12
N PRO A 15 11.49 13.26 2.75
CA PRO A 15 11.09 12.12 1.91
C PRO A 15 11.89 11.99 0.62
N GLU A 16 12.21 13.09 -0.03
CA GLU A 16 13.02 13.12 -1.24
C GLU A 16 14.45 12.61 -0.98
N ALA A 17 15.07 13.01 0.13
CA ALA A 17 16.40 12.53 0.52
C ALA A 17 16.39 11.02 0.77
N VAL A 18 15.36 10.50 1.45
CA VAL A 18 15.15 9.08 1.67
C VAL A 18 14.99 8.32 0.34
N MET A 19 14.21 8.86 -0.59
CA MET A 19 13.98 8.24 -1.90
C MET A 19 15.26 8.24 -2.75
N LEU A 20 16.02 9.33 -2.77
CA LEU A 20 17.31 9.42 -3.47
C LEU A 20 18.32 8.44 -2.88
N TRP A 21 18.39 8.35 -1.56
CA TRP A 21 19.23 7.35 -0.89
C TRP A 21 18.81 5.92 -1.28
N ALA A 22 17.52 5.59 -1.22
CA ALA A 22 17.02 4.27 -1.59
C ALA A 22 17.38 3.94 -3.06
N HIS A 23 17.18 4.88 -3.97
CA HIS A 23 17.53 4.72 -5.38
C HIS A 23 19.03 4.49 -5.60
N SER A 24 19.89 5.20 -4.86
CA SER A 24 21.33 5.01 -4.93
C SER A 24 21.80 3.68 -4.34
N LYS A 25 21.10 3.19 -3.32
CA LYS A 25 21.46 1.99 -2.57
C LYS A 25 20.94 0.70 -3.21
N PHE A 26 19.76 0.74 -3.81
CA PHE A 26 19.07 -0.43 -4.33
C PHE A 26 18.87 -0.32 -5.84
N PRO A 27 19.69 -1.00 -6.66
CA PRO A 27 19.57 -0.93 -8.12
C PRO A 27 18.21 -1.40 -8.66
N ARG A 28 17.57 -2.33 -7.96
CA ARG A 28 16.25 -2.86 -8.32
C ARG A 28 15.22 -2.38 -7.29
N LEU A 29 14.79 -1.12 -7.43
CA LEU A 29 13.83 -0.46 -6.56
C LEU A 29 12.45 -0.39 -7.22
N ALA A 30 11.40 -0.81 -6.50
CA ALA A 30 10.01 -0.63 -6.88
C ALA A 30 9.32 0.44 -6.04
N LEU A 31 8.24 1.04 -6.57
CA LEU A 31 7.28 1.82 -5.83
C LEU A 31 5.93 1.10 -5.90
N VAL A 32 5.46 0.55 -4.78
CA VAL A 32 4.16 -0.12 -4.71
C VAL A 32 3.11 0.92 -4.36
N ALA A 33 2.32 1.28 -5.36
CA ALA A 33 1.36 2.38 -5.30
C ALA A 33 -0.08 1.86 -5.16
N SER A 34 -0.74 2.26 -4.07
CA SER A 34 -2.19 2.04 -3.91
C SER A 34 -3.04 3.08 -4.64
N LEU A 35 -2.42 4.08 -5.25
CA LEU A 35 -3.02 5.25 -5.90
C LEU A 35 -3.88 6.11 -4.96
N GLN A 36 -3.62 6.00 -3.66
CA GLN A 36 -4.11 6.95 -2.66
C GLN A 36 -3.15 8.13 -2.54
N ALA A 37 -3.51 9.13 -1.75
CA ALA A 37 -2.81 10.40 -1.60
C ALA A 37 -1.28 10.23 -1.42
N GLU A 38 -0.87 9.38 -0.50
CA GLU A 38 0.55 9.16 -0.19
C GLU A 38 1.34 8.57 -1.35
N SER A 39 0.77 7.58 -2.05
CA SER A 39 1.46 7.00 -3.20
C SER A 39 1.51 7.96 -4.39
N SER A 40 0.51 8.82 -4.55
CA SER A 40 0.53 9.90 -5.54
C SER A 40 1.64 10.91 -5.25
N VAL A 41 1.82 11.30 -4.00
CA VAL A 41 2.95 12.14 -3.55
C VAL A 41 4.29 11.48 -3.87
N LEU A 42 4.47 10.20 -3.55
CA LEU A 42 5.72 9.49 -3.85
C LEU A 42 6.01 9.38 -5.35
N ILE A 43 4.98 9.20 -6.17
CA ILE A 43 5.14 9.18 -7.64
C ILE A 43 5.56 10.56 -8.15
N ASP A 44 4.96 11.64 -7.64
CA ASP A 44 5.34 13.01 -8.00
C ASP A 44 6.77 13.32 -7.58
N MET A 45 7.14 13.03 -6.33
CA MET A 45 8.52 13.20 -5.83
C MET A 45 9.53 12.44 -6.68
N ALA A 46 9.26 11.17 -7.01
CA ALA A 46 10.12 10.36 -7.86
C ALA A 46 10.29 11.00 -9.25
N SER A 47 9.21 11.44 -9.85
CA SER A 47 9.20 12.10 -11.16
C SER A 47 10.00 13.40 -11.15
N ARG A 48 9.78 14.26 -10.14
CA ARG A 48 10.47 15.57 -10.01
C ARG A 48 11.95 15.41 -9.72
N ALA A 49 12.33 14.41 -8.93
CA ALA A 49 13.72 14.12 -8.60
C ALA A 49 14.46 13.31 -9.70
N GLY A 50 13.77 12.91 -10.78
CA GLY A 50 14.36 12.07 -11.82
C GLY A 50 14.73 10.66 -11.36
N ILE A 51 14.06 10.16 -10.32
CA ILE A 51 14.29 8.82 -9.78
C ILE A 51 13.59 7.78 -10.69
N GLY A 52 14.37 6.99 -11.39
CA GLY A 52 13.88 5.89 -12.21
C GLY A 52 13.41 4.72 -11.35
N VAL A 53 12.16 4.71 -10.90
CA VAL A 53 11.56 3.61 -10.12
C VAL A 53 10.46 2.93 -10.91
N ARG A 54 10.37 1.61 -10.78
CA ARG A 54 9.28 0.83 -11.35
C ARG A 54 8.03 0.98 -10.49
N VAL A 55 6.97 1.58 -11.03
CA VAL A 55 5.70 1.77 -10.33
C VAL A 55 4.82 0.55 -10.53
N ILE A 56 4.43 -0.08 -9.43
CA ILE A 56 3.58 -1.28 -9.38
C ILE A 56 2.29 -0.96 -8.65
N THR A 57 1.15 -1.34 -9.21
CA THR A 57 -0.14 -1.30 -8.52
C THR A 57 -0.84 -2.65 -8.59
N LEU A 58 -1.70 -2.93 -7.61
CA LEU A 58 -2.46 -4.17 -7.53
C LEU A 58 -3.91 -3.92 -7.97
N ASP A 59 -4.33 -4.54 -9.05
CA ASP A 59 -5.77 -4.66 -9.34
C ASP A 59 -6.30 -5.97 -8.80
N THR A 60 -7.05 -5.88 -7.73
CA THR A 60 -7.65 -7.03 -7.03
C THR A 60 -8.83 -7.66 -7.78
N GLY A 61 -9.25 -7.08 -8.90
CA GLY A 61 -10.52 -7.36 -9.58
C GLY A 61 -11.75 -6.89 -8.79
N ARG A 62 -11.55 -6.03 -7.78
CA ARG A 62 -12.61 -5.48 -6.91
C ARG A 62 -12.39 -3.99 -6.59
N LEU A 63 -11.50 -3.32 -7.33
CA LEU A 63 -11.26 -1.89 -7.15
C LEU A 63 -12.46 -1.06 -7.66
N PRO A 64 -12.69 0.13 -7.11
CA PRO A 64 -13.64 1.08 -7.70
C PRO A 64 -13.10 1.60 -9.05
N GLN A 65 -14.00 2.02 -9.93
CA GLN A 65 -13.63 2.55 -11.25
C GLN A 65 -12.68 3.74 -11.12
N GLU A 66 -12.88 4.57 -10.13
CA GLU A 66 -12.07 5.76 -9.85
C GLU A 66 -10.58 5.42 -9.60
N THR A 67 -10.28 4.19 -9.14
CA THR A 67 -8.88 3.73 -9.03
C THR A 67 -8.28 3.42 -10.41
N HIS A 68 -9.06 2.82 -11.31
CA HIS A 68 -8.60 2.59 -12.69
C HIS A 68 -8.39 3.92 -13.42
N ASP A 69 -9.31 4.88 -13.26
CA ASP A 69 -9.18 6.22 -13.81
C ASP A 69 -7.91 6.92 -13.27
N MET A 70 -7.56 6.65 -12.00
CA MET A 70 -6.36 7.21 -11.39
C MET A 70 -5.07 6.61 -11.97
N ILE A 71 -5.07 5.33 -12.37
CA ILE A 71 -3.94 4.71 -13.08
C ILE A 71 -3.65 5.50 -14.37
N ASP A 72 -4.67 5.75 -15.16
CA ASP A 72 -4.50 6.46 -16.42
C ASP A 72 -4.07 7.92 -16.20
N ARG A 73 -4.66 8.63 -15.21
CA ARG A 73 -4.25 9.99 -14.85
C ARG A 73 -2.77 10.07 -14.46
N VAL A 74 -2.27 9.11 -13.69
CA VAL A 74 -0.86 9.05 -13.28
C VAL A 74 0.04 8.77 -14.49
N ARG A 75 -0.32 7.81 -15.34
CA ARG A 75 0.43 7.51 -16.57
C ARG A 75 0.54 8.71 -17.48
N ASP A 76 -0.57 9.42 -17.69
CA ASP A 76 -0.61 10.59 -18.58
C ASP A 76 0.16 11.78 -17.99
N ARG A 77 0.00 12.06 -16.69
CA ARG A 77 0.64 13.20 -16.01
C ARG A 77 2.15 13.08 -15.99
N TYR A 78 2.67 11.89 -15.66
CA TYR A 78 4.11 11.70 -15.43
C TYR A 78 4.82 11.00 -16.60
N ARG A 79 4.09 10.58 -17.63
CA ARG A 79 4.63 9.84 -18.79
C ARG A 79 5.40 8.59 -18.38
N ILE A 80 4.90 7.87 -17.39
CA ILE A 80 5.48 6.64 -16.85
C ILE A 80 4.62 5.43 -17.18
N SER A 81 5.24 4.26 -17.14
CA SER A 81 4.52 2.99 -17.11
C SER A 81 4.11 2.66 -15.69
N VAL A 82 2.90 2.11 -15.52
CA VAL A 82 2.42 1.55 -14.26
C VAL A 82 2.15 0.07 -14.51
N ASP A 83 2.86 -0.80 -13.79
CA ASP A 83 2.64 -2.24 -13.87
C ASP A 83 1.41 -2.61 -13.03
N VAL A 84 0.35 -3.02 -13.70
CA VAL A 84 -0.88 -3.45 -13.04
C VAL A 84 -0.83 -4.96 -12.82
N ILE A 85 -0.69 -5.36 -11.56
CA ILE A 85 -0.61 -6.76 -11.16
C ILE A 85 -2.01 -7.25 -10.78
N VAL A 86 -2.44 -8.35 -11.38
CA VAL A 86 -3.73 -8.99 -11.12
C VAL A 86 -3.51 -10.31 -10.38
N PRO A 87 -4.49 -10.76 -9.58
CA PRO A 87 -4.42 -12.08 -8.95
C PRO A 87 -4.52 -13.20 -9.99
N ASP A 88 -3.95 -14.36 -9.67
CA ASP A 88 -4.10 -15.55 -10.49
C ASP A 88 -5.57 -15.95 -10.63
N ALA A 89 -5.99 -16.25 -11.86
CA ALA A 89 -7.39 -16.56 -12.16
C ALA A 89 -7.85 -17.89 -11.53
N ALA A 90 -6.96 -18.88 -11.41
CA ALA A 90 -7.28 -20.16 -10.79
C ALA A 90 -7.48 -20.00 -9.28
N ASP A 91 -6.60 -19.23 -8.61
CA ASP A 91 -6.71 -18.93 -7.19
C ASP A 91 -8.01 -18.17 -6.87
N VAL A 92 -8.37 -17.19 -7.70
CA VAL A 92 -9.64 -16.45 -7.55
C VAL A 92 -10.84 -17.37 -7.78
N LYS A 93 -10.78 -18.24 -8.78
CA LYS A 93 -11.84 -19.21 -9.08
C LYS A 93 -12.04 -20.18 -7.90
N GLN A 94 -10.95 -20.68 -7.31
CA GLN A 94 -11.00 -21.55 -6.14
C GLN A 94 -11.62 -20.83 -4.95
N LEU A 95 -11.14 -19.64 -4.61
CA LEU A 95 -11.70 -18.82 -3.52
C LEU A 95 -13.21 -18.62 -3.68
N VAL A 96 -13.66 -18.28 -4.89
CA VAL A 96 -15.10 -18.06 -5.17
C VAL A 96 -15.90 -19.36 -5.11
N HIS A 97 -15.36 -20.47 -5.60
CA HIS A 97 -16.02 -21.76 -5.56
C HIS A 97 -16.25 -22.23 -4.10
N GLU A 98 -15.25 -22.09 -3.24
CA GLU A 98 -15.29 -22.59 -1.86
C GLU A 98 -16.05 -21.67 -0.92
N HIS A 99 -15.92 -20.34 -1.13
CA HIS A 99 -16.37 -19.36 -0.15
C HIS A 99 -17.35 -18.32 -0.70
N GLY A 100 -17.71 -18.41 -2.00
CA GLY A 100 -18.60 -17.46 -2.64
C GLY A 100 -17.90 -16.14 -3.03
N THR A 101 -18.64 -15.26 -3.70
CA THR A 101 -18.09 -14.02 -4.27
C THR A 101 -17.71 -12.95 -3.23
N ASN A 102 -18.34 -12.95 -2.06
CA ASN A 102 -18.16 -11.96 -1.01
C ASN A 102 -17.81 -12.61 0.36
N PRO A 103 -16.74 -13.42 0.44
CA PRO A 103 -16.39 -14.15 1.65
C PRO A 103 -16.03 -13.21 2.82
N PHE A 104 -15.49 -12.05 2.51
CA PHE A 104 -14.99 -11.05 3.46
C PHE A 104 -16.07 -10.47 4.39
N TYR A 105 -17.35 -10.62 4.09
CA TYR A 105 -18.45 -10.22 4.99
C TYR A 105 -18.77 -11.29 6.07
N ARG A 106 -18.28 -12.53 5.87
CA ARG A 106 -18.67 -13.66 6.72
C ARG A 106 -17.80 -13.81 7.96
N SER A 107 -16.50 -13.53 7.84
CA SER A 107 -15.58 -13.51 8.96
C SER A 107 -14.29 -12.75 8.64
N PRO A 108 -13.54 -12.28 9.67
CA PRO A 108 -12.21 -11.70 9.50
C PRO A 108 -11.22 -12.65 8.79
N ASP A 109 -11.27 -13.96 9.07
CA ASP A 109 -10.38 -14.93 8.43
C ASP A 109 -10.65 -15.07 6.94
N LEU A 110 -11.90 -15.13 6.54
CA LEU A 110 -12.27 -15.14 5.11
C LEU A 110 -11.94 -13.82 4.41
N ARG A 111 -11.99 -12.71 5.13
CA ARG A 111 -11.50 -11.43 4.63
C ARG A 111 -9.99 -11.46 4.43
N ARG A 112 -9.23 -11.98 5.40
CA ARG A 112 -7.77 -12.14 5.30
C ARG A 112 -7.41 -13.07 4.13
N LEU A 113 -8.07 -14.21 3.99
CA LEU A 113 -7.89 -15.11 2.86
C LEU A 113 -8.16 -14.41 1.51
N CYS A 114 -9.25 -13.64 1.41
CA CYS A 114 -9.55 -12.87 0.21
C CYS A 114 -8.43 -11.84 -0.10
N CYS A 115 -7.91 -11.14 0.93
CA CYS A 115 -6.78 -10.21 0.76
C CYS A 115 -5.48 -10.94 0.38
N GLU A 116 -5.24 -12.11 0.95
CA GLU A 116 -4.08 -12.94 0.61
C GLU A 116 -4.10 -13.33 -0.87
N VAL A 117 -5.19 -13.95 -1.33
CA VAL A 117 -5.35 -14.39 -2.73
C VAL A 117 -5.29 -13.21 -3.71
N ARG A 118 -5.92 -12.08 -3.37
CA ARG A 118 -6.07 -10.98 -4.31
C ARG A 118 -5.02 -9.88 -4.21
N LYS A 119 -4.18 -9.88 -3.15
CA LYS A 119 -3.18 -8.84 -2.91
C LYS A 119 -1.82 -9.39 -2.53
N SER A 120 -1.72 -10.14 -1.40
CA SER A 120 -0.42 -10.48 -0.84
C SER A 120 0.34 -11.44 -1.73
N ARG A 121 -0.30 -12.50 -2.24
CA ARG A 121 0.33 -13.43 -3.19
C ARG A 121 0.75 -12.77 -4.51
N PRO A 122 -0.13 -12.00 -5.19
CA PRO A 122 0.26 -11.25 -6.39
C PRO A 122 1.42 -10.29 -6.15
N LEU A 123 1.42 -9.57 -5.02
CA LEU A 123 2.52 -8.66 -4.68
C LEU A 123 3.83 -9.42 -4.45
N ALA A 124 3.79 -10.51 -3.70
CA ALA A 124 4.98 -11.34 -3.48
C ALA A 124 5.60 -11.81 -4.80
N GLY A 125 4.78 -12.25 -5.75
CA GLY A 125 5.22 -12.60 -7.10
C GLY A 125 5.83 -11.41 -7.86
N ALA A 126 5.20 -10.24 -7.77
CA ALA A 126 5.65 -9.04 -8.47
C ALA A 126 6.95 -8.46 -7.90
N LEU A 127 7.24 -8.70 -6.62
CA LEU A 127 8.45 -8.24 -5.95
C LEU A 127 9.65 -9.18 -6.13
N ILE A 128 9.47 -10.33 -6.75
CA ILE A 128 10.61 -11.23 -7.06
C ILE A 128 11.62 -10.49 -7.93
N GLY A 129 12.87 -10.50 -7.48
CA GLY A 129 13.97 -9.85 -8.21
C GLY A 129 14.21 -8.39 -7.86
N PHE A 130 13.40 -7.77 -6.99
CA PHE A 130 13.73 -6.45 -6.43
C PHE A 130 14.62 -6.59 -5.19
N ASP A 131 15.32 -5.50 -4.84
CA ASP A 131 16.15 -5.39 -3.65
C ASP A 131 15.39 -4.63 -2.54
N ALA A 132 14.55 -3.67 -2.94
CA ALA A 132 13.76 -2.86 -2.06
C ALA A 132 12.48 -2.34 -2.74
N TRP A 133 11.54 -1.88 -1.93
CA TRP A 133 10.35 -1.20 -2.41
C TRP A 133 9.92 -0.03 -1.53
N LEU A 134 9.39 1.02 -2.19
CA LEU A 134 8.85 2.21 -1.56
C LEU A 134 7.35 2.02 -1.26
N THR A 135 6.92 2.49 -0.10
CA THR A 135 5.51 2.47 0.32
C THR A 135 5.08 3.82 0.91
N GLY A 136 3.81 4.20 0.70
CA GLY A 136 3.21 5.41 1.26
C GLY A 136 2.66 5.23 2.67
N VAL A 137 3.14 4.27 3.47
CA VAL A 137 2.69 4.08 4.85
C VAL A 137 3.16 5.23 5.73
N ARG A 138 2.24 5.76 6.58
CA ARG A 138 2.52 6.77 7.60
C ARG A 138 2.13 6.23 8.99
N ARG A 139 2.87 6.64 10.03
CA ARG A 139 2.58 6.26 11.43
C ARG A 139 1.18 6.67 11.86
N GLN A 140 0.73 7.85 11.46
CA GLN A 140 -0.56 8.42 11.86
C GLN A 140 -1.79 7.81 11.16
N GLN A 141 -1.61 6.92 10.19
CA GLN A 141 -2.76 6.32 9.46
C GLN A 141 -3.59 5.36 10.32
N ALA A 142 -2.99 4.70 11.27
CA ALA A 142 -3.63 3.76 12.19
C ALA A 142 -2.71 3.46 13.39
N SER A 143 -3.28 3.06 14.52
CA SER A 143 -2.52 2.59 15.70
C SER A 143 -1.60 1.42 15.35
N THR A 144 -2.03 0.53 14.48
CA THR A 144 -1.24 -0.61 13.97
C THR A 144 0.02 -0.20 13.20
N ARG A 145 0.20 1.08 12.87
CA ARG A 145 1.31 1.63 12.07
C ARG A 145 2.21 2.58 12.86
N SER A 146 1.93 2.81 14.15
CA SER A 146 2.68 3.77 14.99
C SER A 146 4.20 3.52 14.96
N GLU A 147 4.62 2.27 14.89
CA GLU A 147 6.02 1.83 14.91
C GLU A 147 6.64 1.70 13.50
N THR A 148 5.98 2.22 12.45
CA THR A 148 6.51 2.17 11.08
C THR A 148 7.86 2.88 11.02
N GLN A 149 8.90 2.15 10.67
CA GLN A 149 10.24 2.69 10.44
C GLN A 149 10.35 3.24 9.02
N VAL A 150 11.20 4.25 8.83
CA VAL A 150 11.49 4.80 7.49
C VAL A 150 12.14 3.76 6.60
N VAL A 151 13.02 2.95 7.16
CA VAL A 151 13.68 1.83 6.47
C VAL A 151 13.67 0.62 7.39
N ALA A 152 13.18 -0.50 6.90
CA ALA A 152 13.11 -1.76 7.66
C ALA A 152 13.27 -2.97 6.72
N GLU A 153 13.64 -4.11 7.27
CA GLU A 153 13.47 -5.38 6.56
C GLU A 153 11.96 -5.67 6.36
N ASP A 154 11.60 -6.18 5.20
CA ASP A 154 10.23 -6.57 4.93
C ASP A 154 9.96 -7.96 5.51
N LEU A 155 9.18 -8.02 6.58
CA LEU A 155 8.87 -9.27 7.27
C LEU A 155 7.99 -10.23 6.45
N GLU A 156 7.27 -9.70 5.45
CA GLU A 156 6.42 -10.51 4.56
C GLU A 156 7.20 -11.02 3.34
N HIS A 157 8.29 -10.36 2.99
CA HIS A 157 9.13 -10.70 1.85
C HIS A 157 10.60 -10.75 2.28
N PRO A 158 11.06 -11.83 2.93
CA PRO A 158 12.41 -11.95 3.47
C PRO A 158 13.48 -11.65 2.43
N GLY A 159 14.45 -10.82 2.82
CA GLY A 159 15.53 -10.36 1.95
C GLY A 159 15.23 -9.08 1.18
N LEU A 160 13.99 -8.55 1.26
CA LEU A 160 13.65 -7.23 0.74
C LEU A 160 13.75 -6.15 1.81
N THR A 161 14.12 -4.94 1.39
CA THR A 161 14.03 -3.74 2.22
C THR A 161 12.76 -2.97 1.90
N LYS A 162 11.98 -2.65 2.93
CA LYS A 162 10.79 -1.80 2.84
C LYS A 162 11.16 -0.39 3.26
N VAL A 163 10.87 0.58 2.40
CA VAL A 163 11.18 1.99 2.63
C VAL A 163 9.88 2.79 2.64
N ALA A 164 9.64 3.52 3.72
CA ALA A 164 8.46 4.36 3.93
C ALA A 164 8.87 5.83 4.08
N PRO A 165 9.12 6.56 2.97
CA PRO A 165 9.65 7.92 3.03
C PRO A 165 8.73 8.89 3.78
N LEU A 166 7.42 8.66 3.74
CA LEU A 166 6.40 9.48 4.39
C LEU A 166 6.06 9.01 5.81
N ALA A 167 6.82 8.08 6.41
CA ALA A 167 6.47 7.48 7.71
C ALA A 167 6.18 8.51 8.82
N ALA A 168 6.92 9.61 8.85
CA ALA A 168 6.76 10.68 9.86
C ALA A 168 5.77 11.79 9.44
N TRP A 169 5.27 11.79 8.21
CA TRP A 169 4.40 12.85 7.72
C TRP A 169 3.00 12.77 8.34
N SER A 170 2.45 13.95 8.63
CA SER A 170 1.04 14.11 8.97
C SER A 170 0.17 14.04 7.71
N LYS A 171 -1.12 13.83 7.92
CA LYS A 171 -2.12 13.93 6.85
C LYS A 171 -2.10 15.30 6.19
N ASP A 172 -1.96 16.37 7.00
CA ASP A 172 -1.96 17.75 6.49
C ASP A 172 -0.72 18.03 5.63
N GLN A 173 0.44 17.47 5.96
CA GLN A 173 1.64 17.58 5.11
C GLN A 173 1.45 16.91 3.75
N VAL A 174 0.80 15.73 3.72
CA VAL A 174 0.47 15.05 2.45
C VAL A 174 -0.44 15.93 1.59
N TRP A 175 -1.51 16.47 2.16
CA TRP A 175 -2.46 17.30 1.42
C TRP A 175 -1.86 18.65 1.03
N SER A 176 -1.05 19.29 1.88
CA SER A 176 -0.33 20.51 1.54
C SER A 176 0.56 20.29 0.31
N TYR A 177 1.31 19.18 0.29
CA TYR A 177 2.14 18.84 -0.86
C TYR A 177 1.31 18.62 -2.14
N ILE A 178 0.17 17.89 -2.03
CA ILE A 178 -0.73 17.65 -3.17
C ILE A 178 -1.22 18.97 -3.77
N HIS A 179 -1.65 19.90 -2.93
CA HIS A 179 -2.17 21.20 -3.40
C HIS A 179 -1.06 22.12 -3.93
N GLU A 180 0.10 22.16 -3.28
CA GLU A 180 1.24 22.98 -3.69
C GLU A 180 1.78 22.55 -5.07
N HIS A 181 1.79 21.25 -5.35
CA HIS A 181 2.39 20.70 -6.56
C HIS A 181 1.37 20.23 -7.61
N ASP A 182 0.08 20.50 -7.40
CA ASP A 182 -1.00 20.04 -8.30
C ASP A 182 -0.91 18.54 -8.61
N VAL A 183 -0.68 17.73 -7.56
CA VAL A 183 -0.53 16.28 -7.68
C VAL A 183 -1.89 15.65 -7.95
N PRO A 184 -2.04 14.78 -8.98
CA PRO A 184 -3.28 14.04 -9.17
C PRO A 184 -3.61 13.20 -7.94
N TYR A 185 -4.83 13.31 -7.45
CA TYR A 185 -5.33 12.49 -6.34
C TYR A 185 -6.64 11.80 -6.69
N HIS A 186 -6.97 10.78 -5.92
CA HIS A 186 -8.12 9.91 -6.14
C HIS A 186 -9.44 10.64 -5.87
N SER A 187 -10.38 10.67 -6.83
CA SER A 187 -11.62 11.46 -6.75
C SER A 187 -12.59 11.04 -5.64
N LEU A 188 -12.44 9.84 -5.08
CA LEU A 188 -13.25 9.43 -3.92
C LEU A 188 -12.96 10.26 -2.65
N TYR A 189 -11.80 10.93 -2.56
CA TYR A 189 -11.55 11.86 -1.45
C TYR A 189 -12.57 13.01 -1.43
N ASP A 190 -12.95 13.52 -2.60
CA ASP A 190 -13.96 14.59 -2.73
C ASP A 190 -15.37 14.11 -2.32
N ARG A 191 -15.54 12.78 -2.22
CA ARG A 191 -16.80 12.12 -1.80
C ARG A 191 -16.75 11.62 -0.37
N GLY A 192 -15.81 12.12 0.45
CA GLY A 192 -15.70 11.82 1.87
C GLY A 192 -15.02 10.50 2.22
N TYR A 193 -14.33 9.84 1.27
CA TYR A 193 -13.49 8.71 1.60
C TYR A 193 -12.16 9.20 2.18
N THR A 194 -11.72 8.62 3.27
CA THR A 194 -10.44 8.95 3.92
C THR A 194 -9.37 7.89 3.71
N SER A 195 -9.79 6.66 3.40
CA SER A 195 -8.91 5.55 3.02
C SER A 195 -9.63 4.72 1.97
N ILE A 196 -8.93 4.34 0.91
CA ILE A 196 -9.51 3.69 -0.27
C ILE A 196 -8.90 2.30 -0.46
N GLY A 197 -9.74 1.33 -0.80
CA GLY A 197 -9.34 -0.03 -1.12
C GLY A 197 -10.34 -0.66 -2.08
N CYS A 198 -10.56 -1.99 -1.96
CA CYS A 198 -11.59 -2.66 -2.76
C CYS A 198 -12.96 -2.01 -2.48
N ALA A 199 -13.77 -1.81 -3.54
CA ALA A 199 -15.08 -1.16 -3.45
C ALA A 199 -15.99 -1.76 -2.37
N PRO A 200 -16.16 -3.11 -2.26
CA PRO A 200 -17.02 -3.68 -1.23
C PRO A 200 -16.43 -3.60 0.20
N CYS A 201 -15.14 -3.26 0.33
CA CYS A 201 -14.43 -3.17 1.62
C CYS A 201 -14.18 -1.74 2.08
N THR A 202 -14.84 -0.76 1.44
CA THR A 202 -14.57 0.64 1.71
C THR A 202 -15.85 1.45 1.63
N ARG A 203 -16.07 2.36 2.59
CA ARG A 203 -17.13 3.38 2.57
C ARG A 203 -16.55 4.77 2.83
N ALA A 204 -17.31 5.80 2.52
CA ALA A 204 -17.02 7.13 3.02
C ALA A 204 -17.09 7.16 4.55
N THR A 205 -16.35 8.08 5.16
CA THR A 205 -16.33 8.31 6.62
C THR A 205 -17.15 9.55 6.97
N SER A 206 -17.68 9.58 8.19
CA SER A 206 -18.32 10.74 8.76
C SER A 206 -17.28 11.66 9.40
N ALA A 207 -17.64 12.93 9.62
CA ALA A 207 -16.76 13.86 10.33
C ALA A 207 -16.49 13.34 11.76
N GLY A 208 -15.20 13.32 12.13
CA GLY A 208 -14.74 12.83 13.43
C GLY A 208 -14.44 11.33 13.51
N GLU A 209 -14.74 10.55 12.47
CA GLU A 209 -14.29 9.16 12.41
C GLU A 209 -12.77 9.08 12.09
N ASP A 210 -12.12 8.00 12.55
CA ASP A 210 -10.74 7.71 12.22
C ASP A 210 -10.53 7.58 10.71
N GLU A 211 -9.30 7.90 10.24
CA GLU A 211 -8.94 7.86 8.82
C GLU A 211 -9.26 6.51 8.15
N ARG A 212 -9.18 5.41 8.89
CA ARG A 212 -9.47 4.06 8.38
C ARG A 212 -10.82 3.48 8.83
N ALA A 213 -11.67 4.26 9.49
CA ALA A 213 -12.99 3.78 9.96
C ALA A 213 -13.88 3.26 8.82
N GLY A 214 -13.72 3.79 7.61
CA GLY A 214 -14.41 3.32 6.41
C GLY A 214 -13.94 1.95 5.88
N ARG A 215 -12.83 1.38 6.40
CA ARG A 215 -12.30 0.08 5.98
C ARG A 215 -12.87 -1.03 6.84
N TRP A 216 -13.46 -2.06 6.19
CA TRP A 216 -14.07 -3.21 6.88
C TRP A 216 -14.94 -2.77 8.06
N TRP A 217 -15.80 -1.78 7.86
CA TRP A 217 -16.62 -1.12 8.89
C TRP A 217 -17.57 -2.07 9.64
N TRP A 218 -17.80 -3.26 9.10
CA TRP A 218 -18.62 -4.31 9.73
C TRP A 218 -17.85 -5.18 10.72
N GLU A 219 -16.52 -5.07 10.79
CA GLU A 219 -15.69 -5.80 11.75
C GLU A 219 -15.54 -5.00 13.04
N ASN A 220 -15.62 -5.71 14.17
CA ASN A 220 -15.33 -5.16 15.50
C ASN A 220 -13.85 -5.42 15.90
N ASP A 221 -13.04 -5.95 15.00
CA ASP A 221 -11.64 -6.28 15.25
C ASP A 221 -10.80 -5.00 15.34
N GLU A 222 -9.98 -4.89 16.38
CA GLU A 222 -9.05 -3.77 16.57
C GLU A 222 -7.92 -3.77 15.51
N VAL A 223 -7.58 -4.94 14.94
CA VAL A 223 -6.50 -5.11 13.98
C VAL A 223 -7.04 -5.20 12.55
N LYS A 224 -7.36 -4.04 11.96
CA LYS A 224 -7.89 -3.93 10.59
C LYS A 224 -6.78 -3.69 9.56
N GLU A 225 -5.98 -4.71 9.25
CA GLU A 225 -4.95 -4.66 8.19
C GLU A 225 -5.16 -5.72 7.10
N CYS A 226 -4.57 -5.48 5.94
CA CYS A 226 -4.77 -6.32 4.74
C CYS A 226 -3.62 -7.31 4.47
N GLY A 227 -2.70 -7.48 5.40
CA GLY A 227 -1.56 -8.39 5.23
C GLY A 227 -0.32 -7.81 4.54
N LEU A 228 -0.40 -6.59 3.98
CA LEU A 228 0.76 -5.94 3.35
C LEU A 228 1.60 -5.09 4.32
N HIS A 229 1.11 -4.88 5.54
CA HIS A 229 1.69 -3.92 6.48
C HIS A 229 1.69 -4.46 7.92
N TRP A 230 1.92 -5.78 8.08
CA TRP A 230 2.07 -6.37 9.39
C TRP A 230 3.36 -5.89 10.06
N THR A 231 3.31 -5.72 11.37
CA THR A 231 4.46 -5.59 12.25
C THR A 231 4.59 -6.87 13.08
N PRO A 232 5.73 -7.15 13.73
CA PRO A 232 5.88 -8.34 14.57
C PRO A 232 4.77 -8.47 15.62
N ASP A 233 4.30 -7.33 16.16
CA ASP A 233 3.34 -7.28 17.26
C ASP A 233 1.88 -7.44 16.80
N ASN A 234 1.58 -7.25 15.51
CA ASN A 234 0.21 -7.30 14.99
C ASN A 234 -0.01 -8.35 13.88
N ARG A 235 0.98 -9.22 13.65
CA ARG A 235 0.87 -10.30 12.66
C ARG A 235 -0.05 -11.40 13.19
N PRO A 236 -1.17 -11.72 12.50
CA PRO A 236 -2.00 -12.84 12.92
C PRO A 236 -1.24 -14.17 12.72
N LEU A 237 -1.63 -15.17 13.49
CA LEU A 237 -1.12 -16.54 13.26
C LEU A 237 -1.45 -16.99 11.84
N PRO A 238 -0.57 -17.79 11.22
CA PRO A 238 -0.83 -18.35 9.90
C PRO A 238 -2.17 -19.09 9.89
N ILE A 239 -2.98 -18.85 8.84
CA ILE A 239 -4.21 -19.61 8.64
C ILE A 239 -3.77 -21.07 8.36
N ALA A 240 -4.19 -22.01 9.21
CA ALA A 240 -3.93 -23.42 8.98
C ALA A 240 -4.63 -23.83 7.67
N HIS A 241 -3.85 -24.16 6.66
CA HIS A 241 -4.36 -24.79 5.47
C HIS A 241 -4.76 -26.22 5.89
N HIS A 242 -6.06 -26.50 5.95
CA HIS A 242 -6.54 -27.86 6.02
C HIS A 242 -6.27 -28.48 4.65
N GLU A 243 -5.33 -29.46 4.63
CA GLU A 243 -5.06 -30.33 3.49
C GLU A 243 -6.32 -31.16 3.13
#